data_383bb8d57b0cfe8e549fa4d7d832042c
#
_entry.id   383bb8d57b0cfe8e549fa4d7d832042c
#
_cell.length_a   1.000
_cell.length_b   1.000
_cell.length_c   1.000
_cell.angle_alpha   90.00
_cell.angle_beta   90.00
_cell.angle_gamma   90.00
#
_symmetry.space_group_name_H-M   'P 1'
#
loop_
_entity.id
_entity.type
_entity.pdbx_description
1 polymer ?
#
loop_
_entity_poly.entity_id
_entity_poly.type
_entity_poly.pdbx_seq_one_letter_code
_entity_poly.pdbx_strand_id
1 'polypeptide(L)'
;VLLTTESCYGGNYSWADGSGNAGDIFFLSEDAGATWKTLNPWGASPTVDANGNGWISGSSIHWAGTLEFDPFDSKKVWVGSGNGVFRTDDLTAAVPLWKFQSKGIEETVPLEVVSVPGGPLVTAIMDYDGASYKDITVSTPVHSNPIGSSNSLGYAALVGGFLRSGRVTDYGAKPAVTYDVLYHSADSGRTWKATDTASLPGSAGTLAMSADGRVFLLRPSYTHTGKNASTSTFYRSADAGKTWKPVTGLSTQDGKMISDPVNPANFYIVPSGYQGDVYASTDTGATFSKVGTLINNATGEYSASSGLLRANPYAAGDLWIALDAAQSWNASGFSSNGLAHSTDGGKTWTRIKTMVACLSVGLGKAAPGSDYPTLYMWGKANSEPLGIYRSIDKGQTWLRINDDQHQYGGPANGGFVVGDFNVYGRVYMSTAGRGIVYGNIGEIPTTSIDGRKMTAPRVRLSLHGRDLHIQDLGTKDARLELMDVSGRILQQQEVKATAVKLNENLHGLVIARLRLGSTTLASLRFVLP
;
A
#
# COMPACT_ATOMS: atom_id res chain seq x y z
N VAL A 1 23.46 9.47 -30.03
CA VAL A 1 23.54 8.39 -29.01
C VAL A 1 23.30 9.00 -27.65
N LEU A 2 22.51 8.36 -26.83
CA LEU A 2 22.23 8.74 -25.46
C LEU A 2 22.62 7.60 -24.52
N LEU A 3 23.22 7.94 -23.40
CA LEU A 3 23.66 6.99 -22.38
C LEU A 3 23.32 7.57 -21.00
N THR A 4 22.93 6.69 -20.08
CA THR A 4 22.77 7.04 -18.68
C THR A 4 23.64 6.16 -17.79
N THR A 5 24.02 6.69 -16.62
CA THR A 5 24.56 5.85 -15.55
C THR A 5 23.42 5.13 -14.86
N GLU A 6 23.66 3.92 -14.41
CA GLU A 6 22.78 3.18 -13.54
C GLU A 6 23.30 3.26 -12.10
N SER A 7 22.39 3.31 -11.13
CA SER A 7 22.72 3.18 -9.70
C SER A 7 23.57 4.27 -9.09
N CYS A 8 23.50 5.50 -9.57
CA CYS A 8 24.01 6.63 -8.81
C CYS A 8 23.08 6.97 -7.63
N TYR A 9 22.69 5.93 -6.87
CA TYR A 9 21.77 6.06 -5.75
C TYR A 9 22.49 6.56 -4.49
N GLY A 10 21.91 7.61 -3.91
CA GLY A 10 22.05 7.85 -2.48
C GLY A 10 23.44 8.19 -1.99
N GLY A 11 24.16 9.08 -2.63
CA GLY A 11 25.27 9.80 -1.98
C GLY A 11 26.47 8.98 -1.55
N ASN A 12 26.59 7.72 -1.96
CA ASN A 12 27.81 6.95 -1.79
C ASN A 12 28.87 7.29 -2.86
N TYR A 13 28.48 8.00 -3.88
CA TYR A 13 29.39 8.57 -4.85
C TYR A 13 29.72 10.00 -4.40
N SER A 14 30.71 10.11 -3.51
CA SER A 14 31.40 11.37 -3.33
C SER A 14 32.09 11.67 -4.66
N TRP A 15 31.53 12.59 -5.40
CA TRP A 15 32.27 13.26 -6.43
C TRP A 15 33.58 13.77 -5.84
N ALA A 16 34.60 13.92 -6.65
CA ALA A 16 35.92 14.33 -6.17
C ALA A 16 35.93 15.62 -5.34
N ASP A 17 34.84 16.42 -5.41
CA ASP A 17 34.60 17.62 -4.58
C ASP A 17 33.78 17.36 -3.32
N GLY A 18 33.34 16.12 -3.10
CA GLY A 18 32.50 15.75 -1.94
C GLY A 18 31.06 16.27 -1.98
N SER A 19 30.61 16.83 -3.10
CA SER A 19 29.21 17.14 -3.35
C SER A 19 28.51 15.83 -3.70
N GLY A 20 27.98 15.14 -2.70
CA GLY A 20 27.15 13.97 -2.91
C GLY A 20 25.94 14.36 -3.74
N ASN A 21 25.72 13.72 -4.87
CA ASN A 21 24.58 14.00 -5.68
C ASN A 21 23.70 12.78 -5.88
N ALA A 22 22.44 12.95 -5.63
CA ALA A 22 21.45 11.91 -5.78
C ALA A 22 20.87 11.97 -7.19
N GLY A 23 21.16 10.98 -8.03
CA GLY A 23 20.56 10.82 -9.34
C GLY A 23 21.52 10.40 -10.43
N ASP A 24 20.93 9.89 -11.50
CA ASP A 24 21.69 9.40 -12.65
C ASP A 24 22.20 10.55 -13.52
N ILE A 25 23.30 10.32 -14.23
CA ILE A 25 23.90 11.26 -15.17
C ILE A 25 23.56 10.82 -16.58
N PHE A 26 23.16 11.78 -17.40
CA PHE A 26 22.85 11.57 -18.80
C PHE A 26 23.96 12.17 -19.69
N PHE A 27 24.38 11.39 -20.68
CA PHE A 27 25.39 11.76 -21.64
C PHE A 27 24.83 11.70 -23.06
N LEU A 28 25.06 12.73 -23.84
CA LEU A 28 24.66 12.81 -25.24
C LEU A 28 25.88 12.88 -26.14
N SER A 29 25.89 12.04 -27.18
CA SER A 29 26.82 12.14 -28.32
C SER A 29 26.05 12.48 -29.59
N GLU A 30 26.52 13.47 -30.33
CA GLU A 30 25.97 13.90 -31.60
C GLU A 30 26.82 13.43 -32.81
N ASP A 31 27.95 12.74 -32.54
CA ASP A 31 28.96 12.30 -33.49
C ASP A 31 29.22 10.79 -33.41
N ALA A 32 28.18 9.99 -33.27
CA ALA A 32 28.20 8.52 -33.20
C ALA A 32 29.10 7.96 -32.07
N GLY A 33 29.25 8.69 -30.96
CA GLY A 33 30.00 8.25 -29.80
C GLY A 33 31.46 8.69 -29.76
N ALA A 34 31.89 9.50 -30.74
CA ALA A 34 33.26 10.03 -30.74
C ALA A 34 33.50 11.03 -29.62
N THR A 35 32.52 11.88 -29.32
CA THR A 35 32.53 12.81 -28.17
C THR A 35 31.22 12.75 -27.38
N TRP A 36 31.30 13.11 -26.10
CA TRP A 36 30.17 13.05 -25.19
C TRP A 36 30.07 14.33 -24.38
N LYS A 37 28.85 14.82 -24.22
CA LYS A 37 28.51 15.91 -23.29
C LYS A 37 27.53 15.43 -22.22
N THR A 38 27.69 15.91 -20.99
CA THR A 38 26.70 15.68 -19.93
C THR A 38 25.49 16.59 -20.14
N LEU A 39 24.28 16.04 -19.96
CA LEU A 39 23.05 16.80 -20.09
C LEU A 39 22.64 17.50 -18.79
N ASN A 40 23.11 17.00 -17.67
CA ASN A 40 23.03 17.70 -16.38
C ASN A 40 24.44 18.11 -15.94
N PRO A 41 24.62 19.24 -15.26
CA PRO A 41 25.91 19.64 -14.75
C PRO A 41 26.55 18.52 -13.92
N TRP A 42 27.86 18.37 -14.05
CA TRP A 42 28.59 17.39 -13.27
C TRP A 42 28.41 17.66 -11.78
N GLY A 43 27.99 16.64 -11.02
CA GLY A 43 27.63 16.79 -9.62
C GLY A 43 26.20 17.34 -9.38
N ALA A 44 25.41 17.62 -10.42
CA ALA A 44 24.03 18.06 -10.29
C ALA A 44 23.03 16.99 -10.77
N SER A 45 21.92 16.88 -10.06
CA SER A 45 20.82 16.00 -10.47
C SER A 45 20.18 16.48 -11.77
N PRO A 46 19.60 15.57 -12.58
CA PRO A 46 18.72 15.97 -13.66
C PRO A 46 17.60 16.87 -13.16
N THR A 47 17.23 17.88 -13.96
CA THR A 47 16.11 18.76 -13.60
C THR A 47 14.80 18.02 -13.81
N VAL A 48 14.10 17.76 -12.71
CA VAL A 48 12.86 16.98 -12.69
C VAL A 48 11.66 17.87 -12.43
N ASP A 49 10.62 17.73 -13.26
CA ASP A 49 9.28 18.23 -13.01
C ASP A 49 8.40 17.07 -12.51
N ALA A 50 7.97 17.16 -11.28
CA ALA A 50 7.10 16.17 -10.65
C ALA A 50 5.73 16.04 -11.35
N ASN A 51 5.40 16.92 -12.29
CA ASN A 51 4.16 16.92 -13.07
C ASN A 51 2.90 16.80 -12.19
N GLY A 52 2.89 17.54 -11.08
CA GLY A 52 1.81 17.55 -10.11
C GLY A 52 1.78 16.35 -9.16
N ASN A 53 2.80 15.49 -9.14
CA ASN A 53 2.89 14.35 -8.21
C ASN A 53 3.75 14.72 -7.00
N GLY A 54 3.10 15.07 -5.90
CA GLY A 54 3.76 15.63 -4.73
C GLY A 54 4.81 14.72 -4.09
N TRP A 55 4.62 13.39 -4.13
CA TRP A 55 5.53 12.44 -3.50
C TRP A 55 6.91 12.36 -4.15
N ILE A 56 7.01 12.65 -5.47
CA ILE A 56 8.28 12.64 -6.21
C ILE A 56 8.93 14.04 -6.26
N SER A 57 8.25 15.06 -5.74
CA SER A 57 8.75 16.45 -5.77
C SER A 57 10.06 16.59 -5.01
N GLY A 58 11.07 17.14 -5.67
CA GLY A 58 12.42 17.27 -5.12
C GLY A 58 13.29 16.02 -5.23
N SER A 59 12.75 14.91 -5.77
CA SER A 59 13.53 13.71 -6.08
C SER A 59 14.16 13.80 -7.45
N SER A 60 15.29 13.13 -7.62
CA SER A 60 15.96 12.96 -8.90
C SER A 60 15.54 11.66 -9.59
N ILE A 61 16.06 11.41 -10.79
CA ILE A 61 15.94 10.12 -11.49
C ILE A 61 16.99 9.17 -10.91
N HIS A 62 16.55 7.98 -10.45
CA HIS A 62 17.40 6.97 -9.85
C HIS A 62 17.23 5.63 -10.56
N TRP A 63 18.34 4.91 -10.78
CA TRP A 63 18.34 3.60 -11.41
C TRP A 63 17.70 3.61 -12.81
N ALA A 64 18.14 4.53 -13.65
CA ALA A 64 17.70 4.61 -15.04
C ALA A 64 18.15 3.38 -15.82
N GLY A 65 17.24 2.43 -16.01
CA GLY A 65 17.52 1.15 -16.69
C GLY A 65 17.25 1.16 -18.18
N THR A 66 16.47 2.13 -18.68
CA THR A 66 16.12 2.22 -20.11
C THR A 66 16.07 3.67 -20.57
N LEU A 67 16.47 3.88 -21.82
CA LEU A 67 16.39 5.14 -22.55
C LEU A 67 15.83 4.87 -23.94
N GLU A 68 14.74 5.53 -24.29
CA GLU A 68 14.11 5.34 -25.58
C GLU A 68 13.79 6.70 -26.23
N PHE A 69 14.24 6.86 -27.48
CA PHE A 69 13.85 8.01 -28.29
C PHE A 69 12.40 7.83 -28.76
N ASP A 70 11.64 8.91 -28.76
CA ASP A 70 10.34 8.93 -29.43
C ASP A 70 10.55 8.66 -30.94
N PRO A 71 9.87 7.67 -31.53
CA PRO A 71 10.09 7.31 -32.93
C PRO A 71 9.65 8.39 -33.93
N PHE A 72 8.87 9.38 -33.47
CA PHE A 72 8.33 10.46 -34.30
C PHE A 72 9.01 11.81 -34.04
N ASP A 73 9.76 11.93 -32.93
CA ASP A 73 10.42 13.18 -32.55
C ASP A 73 11.73 12.90 -31.82
N SER A 74 12.85 13.01 -32.51
CA SER A 74 14.18 12.73 -31.96
C SER A 74 14.61 13.65 -30.82
N LYS A 75 13.88 14.72 -30.54
CA LYS A 75 14.10 15.56 -29.35
C LYS A 75 13.47 15.00 -28.11
N LYS A 76 12.44 14.14 -28.25
CA LYS A 76 11.76 13.52 -27.14
C LYS A 76 12.44 12.22 -26.74
N VAL A 77 12.64 12.07 -25.44
CA VAL A 77 13.24 10.86 -24.87
C VAL A 77 12.45 10.45 -23.63
N TRP A 78 12.27 9.15 -23.51
CA TRP A 78 11.69 8.49 -22.36
C TRP A 78 12.78 7.79 -21.56
N VAL A 79 12.64 7.82 -20.24
CA VAL A 79 13.51 7.14 -19.28
C VAL A 79 12.67 6.28 -18.38
N GLY A 80 12.92 4.98 -18.35
CA GLY A 80 12.44 4.07 -17.33
C GLY A 80 13.48 3.95 -16.22
N SER A 81 13.05 4.17 -14.99
CA SER A 81 13.94 4.19 -13.82
C SER A 81 13.29 3.51 -12.61
N GLY A 82 14.07 3.27 -11.56
CA GLY A 82 13.57 2.66 -10.32
C GLY A 82 12.54 3.48 -9.56
N ASN A 83 12.39 4.75 -9.88
CA ASN A 83 11.38 5.62 -9.26
C ASN A 83 10.30 6.11 -10.24
N GLY A 84 10.23 5.50 -11.42
CA GLY A 84 9.16 5.73 -12.38
C GLY A 84 9.63 6.01 -13.79
N VAL A 85 8.71 6.49 -14.61
CA VAL A 85 8.97 6.86 -16.01
C VAL A 85 9.01 8.37 -16.13
N PHE A 86 10.04 8.87 -16.80
CA PHE A 86 10.23 10.30 -17.07
C PHE A 86 10.35 10.54 -18.57
N ARG A 87 10.00 11.74 -19.00
CA ARG A 87 10.14 12.17 -20.40
C ARG A 87 10.66 13.59 -20.46
N THR A 88 11.62 13.81 -21.36
CA THR A 88 11.91 15.18 -21.83
C THR A 88 11.25 15.41 -23.18
N ASP A 89 10.74 16.63 -23.39
CA ASP A 89 10.18 17.06 -24.67
C ASP A 89 11.26 17.74 -25.56
N ASP A 90 12.41 18.11 -24.99
CA ASP A 90 13.53 18.66 -25.73
C ASP A 90 14.88 18.27 -25.12
N LEU A 91 15.46 17.19 -25.65
CA LEU A 91 16.79 16.69 -25.27
C LEU A 91 17.91 17.68 -25.65
N THR A 92 17.67 18.58 -26.62
CA THR A 92 18.66 19.55 -27.12
C THR A 92 18.73 20.82 -26.30
N ALA A 93 17.85 20.98 -25.31
CA ALA A 93 17.91 22.11 -24.38
C ALA A 93 19.23 22.11 -23.61
N ALA A 94 19.71 23.29 -23.22
CA ALA A 94 20.96 23.43 -22.46
C ALA A 94 20.91 22.61 -21.14
N VAL A 95 19.73 22.53 -20.51
CA VAL A 95 19.43 21.65 -19.39
C VAL A 95 18.06 21.03 -19.67
N PRO A 96 17.99 19.76 -20.11
CA PRO A 96 16.72 19.11 -20.37
C PRO A 96 15.86 19.00 -19.11
N LEU A 97 14.56 19.30 -19.24
CA LEU A 97 13.57 19.11 -18.19
C LEU A 97 12.93 17.74 -18.34
N TRP A 98 13.04 16.93 -17.30
CA TRP A 98 12.47 15.60 -17.25
C TRP A 98 11.15 15.61 -16.47
N LYS A 99 10.03 15.36 -17.15
CA LYS A 99 8.69 15.32 -16.54
C LYS A 99 8.34 13.91 -16.14
N PHE A 100 7.88 13.75 -14.90
CA PHE A 100 7.36 12.49 -14.38
C PHE A 100 6.06 12.08 -15.11
N GLN A 101 5.96 10.81 -15.51
CA GLN A 101 4.87 10.27 -16.35
C GLN A 101 4.09 9.11 -15.71
N SER A 102 4.45 8.66 -14.50
CA SER A 102 3.87 7.47 -13.87
C SER A 102 2.69 7.79 -12.95
N LYS A 103 1.92 8.84 -13.23
CA LYS A 103 0.74 9.17 -12.42
C LYS A 103 -0.27 8.03 -12.43
N GLY A 104 -0.62 7.51 -11.25
CA GLY A 104 -1.58 6.41 -11.06
C GLY A 104 -0.96 5.01 -11.20
N ILE A 105 0.35 4.93 -11.46
CA ILE A 105 1.13 3.69 -11.49
C ILE A 105 2.46 3.88 -10.74
N GLU A 106 2.37 4.44 -9.54
CA GLU A 106 3.52 4.81 -8.71
C GLU A 106 4.37 3.59 -8.33
N GLU A 107 5.68 3.71 -8.50
CA GLU A 107 6.68 2.73 -8.07
C GLU A 107 7.08 3.01 -6.61
N THR A 108 6.22 2.67 -5.66
CA THR A 108 6.50 2.85 -4.23
C THR A 108 6.26 1.56 -3.46
N VAL A 109 6.98 1.38 -2.35
CA VAL A 109 6.89 0.22 -1.46
C VAL A 109 6.20 0.65 -0.16
N PRO A 110 4.88 0.48 -0.04
CA PRO A 110 4.15 0.86 1.16
C PRO A 110 4.38 -0.14 2.28
N LEU A 111 4.70 0.38 3.46
CA LEU A 111 5.00 -0.41 4.66
C LEU A 111 3.86 -0.38 5.68
N GLU A 112 3.16 0.74 5.78
CA GLU A 112 2.02 0.87 6.69
C GLU A 112 1.02 1.93 6.21
N VAL A 113 -0.24 1.74 6.59
CA VAL A 113 -1.31 2.71 6.38
C VAL A 113 -2.25 2.74 7.57
N VAL A 114 -2.68 3.94 7.94
CA VAL A 114 -3.69 4.19 8.98
C VAL A 114 -4.78 5.06 8.40
N SER A 115 -6.01 4.56 8.37
CA SER A 115 -7.21 5.37 8.11
C SER A 115 -7.69 5.97 9.43
N VAL A 116 -7.51 7.27 9.60
CA VAL A 116 -7.89 7.97 10.83
C VAL A 116 -9.41 8.21 10.82
N PRO A 117 -10.17 7.75 11.83
CA PRO A 117 -11.60 8.07 11.90
C PRO A 117 -11.84 9.58 11.94
N GLY A 118 -12.66 10.11 11.02
CA GLY A 118 -12.89 11.54 10.84
C GLY A 118 -11.69 12.35 10.33
N GLY A 119 -10.61 11.67 9.92
CA GLY A 119 -9.34 12.27 9.57
C GLY A 119 -8.77 11.75 8.24
N PRO A 120 -7.47 12.02 8.00
CA PRO A 120 -6.78 11.63 6.77
C PRO A 120 -6.41 10.14 6.73
N LEU A 121 -5.94 9.71 5.56
CA LEU A 121 -5.17 8.48 5.40
C LEU A 121 -3.69 8.81 5.58
N VAL A 122 -3.02 8.18 6.55
CA VAL A 122 -1.60 8.40 6.84
C VAL A 122 -0.81 7.16 6.43
N THR A 123 0.27 7.36 5.69
CA THR A 123 1.08 6.27 5.12
C THR A 123 2.52 6.31 5.60
N ALA A 124 3.15 5.14 5.66
CA ALA A 124 4.59 4.95 5.73
C ALA A 124 5.05 4.21 4.48
N ILE A 125 6.03 4.75 3.80
CA ILE A 125 6.53 4.28 2.51
C ILE A 125 8.04 4.21 2.57
N MET A 126 8.62 3.14 2.05
CA MET A 126 10.06 3.01 1.88
C MET A 126 10.54 4.04 0.85
N ASP A 127 11.73 4.60 1.06
CA ASP A 127 12.44 5.57 0.22
C ASP A 127 11.79 6.95 0.10
N TYR A 128 10.47 7.04 0.33
CA TYR A 128 9.70 8.29 0.19
C TYR A 128 8.96 8.72 1.46
N ASP A 129 9.25 8.10 2.60
CA ASP A 129 8.72 8.44 3.92
C ASP A 129 7.18 8.21 4.07
N GLY A 130 6.38 8.63 3.12
CA GLY A 130 4.92 8.59 3.16
C GLY A 130 4.29 9.96 3.23
N ALA A 131 2.97 9.99 3.40
CA ALA A 131 2.20 11.23 3.36
C ALA A 131 0.91 11.14 4.19
N SER A 132 0.26 12.30 4.41
CA SER A 132 -1.05 12.41 5.06
C SER A 132 -2.06 12.91 4.02
N TYR A 133 -2.91 12.01 3.52
CA TYR A 133 -3.89 12.29 2.45
C TYR A 133 -5.23 12.71 3.05
N LYS A 134 -5.60 13.96 2.85
CA LYS A 134 -6.96 14.44 3.14
C LYS A 134 -7.96 13.96 2.06
N ASP A 135 -7.48 13.91 0.83
CA ASP A 135 -8.21 13.39 -0.33
C ASP A 135 -7.26 12.45 -1.09
N ILE A 136 -7.63 11.18 -1.18
CA ILE A 136 -6.81 10.14 -1.83
C ILE A 136 -6.75 10.27 -3.36
N THR A 137 -7.58 11.12 -3.96
CA THR A 137 -7.59 11.40 -5.40
C THR A 137 -6.61 12.52 -5.78
N VAL A 138 -6.05 13.21 -4.78
CA VAL A 138 -5.12 14.32 -4.95
C VAL A 138 -3.72 13.90 -4.52
N SER A 139 -2.75 14.08 -5.41
CA SER A 139 -1.36 13.83 -5.06
C SER A 139 -0.91 14.77 -3.95
N THR A 140 -0.27 14.21 -2.94
CA THR A 140 0.12 14.92 -1.70
C THR A 140 1.63 14.86 -1.56
N PRO A 141 2.29 15.96 -1.13
CA PRO A 141 3.70 15.93 -0.77
C PRO A 141 3.99 14.91 0.34
N VAL A 142 5.19 14.39 0.38
CA VAL A 142 5.68 13.57 1.49
C VAL A 142 5.59 14.32 2.81
N HIS A 143 5.66 13.59 3.92
CA HIS A 143 5.66 14.18 5.25
C HIS A 143 6.72 15.29 5.38
N SER A 144 6.39 16.37 6.10
CA SER A 144 7.38 17.40 6.42
C SER A 144 8.54 16.79 7.23
N ASN A 145 9.75 17.29 7.02
CA ASN A 145 10.98 16.72 7.56
C ASN A 145 11.16 15.25 7.14
N PRO A 146 11.33 14.98 5.83
CA PRO A 146 11.42 13.61 5.33
C PRO A 146 12.61 12.86 5.91
N ILE A 147 12.43 11.58 6.17
CA ILE A 147 13.45 10.66 6.71
C ILE A 147 13.85 9.57 5.71
N GLY A 148 13.49 9.71 4.44
CA GLY A 148 13.72 8.71 3.41
C GLY A 148 12.80 7.51 3.55
N SER A 149 13.01 6.67 4.58
CA SER A 149 12.18 5.48 4.80
C SER A 149 11.53 5.53 6.17
N SER A 150 10.20 5.49 6.21
CA SER A 150 9.41 5.25 7.44
C SER A 150 8.98 3.79 7.47
N ASN A 151 9.57 3.01 8.36
CA ASN A 151 9.31 1.56 8.44
C ASN A 151 8.01 1.23 9.19
N SER A 152 7.52 2.13 10.03
CA SER A 152 6.35 1.91 10.88
C SER A 152 5.76 3.23 11.36
N LEU A 153 4.48 3.21 11.64
CA LEU A 153 3.74 4.29 12.30
C LEU A 153 3.31 3.83 13.69
N GLY A 154 3.63 4.62 14.72
CA GLY A 154 2.92 4.54 16.00
C GLY A 154 1.65 5.37 15.90
N TYR A 155 0.50 4.83 16.28
CA TYR A 155 -0.78 5.54 16.19
C TYR A 155 -1.53 5.56 17.52
N ALA A 156 -1.94 6.75 17.96
CA ALA A 156 -2.74 6.99 19.16
C ALA A 156 -4.21 7.22 18.78
N ALA A 157 -5.01 6.18 18.84
CA ALA A 157 -6.36 6.15 18.28
C ALA A 157 -7.34 7.15 18.92
N LEU A 158 -7.19 7.45 20.22
CA LEU A 158 -8.08 8.36 20.96
C LEU A 158 -7.80 9.85 20.69
N VAL A 159 -6.59 10.18 20.21
CA VAL A 159 -6.17 11.58 20.05
C VAL A 159 -5.63 11.89 18.65
N GLY A 160 -5.58 10.91 17.76
CA GLY A 160 -5.07 11.08 16.39
C GLY A 160 -3.58 11.41 16.31
N GLY A 161 -2.81 11.05 17.35
CA GLY A 161 -1.37 11.26 17.38
C GLY A 161 -0.59 10.20 16.60
N PHE A 162 0.58 10.57 16.07
CA PHE A 162 1.44 9.66 15.34
C PHE A 162 2.91 9.76 15.76
N LEU A 163 3.63 8.65 15.60
CA LEU A 163 5.09 8.57 15.64
C LEU A 163 5.60 8.00 14.32
N ARG A 164 6.75 8.50 13.88
CA ARG A 164 7.58 7.88 12.84
C ARG A 164 9.05 8.04 13.18
N SER A 165 9.87 7.07 12.81
CA SER A 165 11.30 7.04 13.14
C SER A 165 12.11 6.58 11.94
N GLY A 166 13.30 7.13 11.81
CA GLY A 166 14.23 6.78 10.75
C GLY A 166 15.61 7.37 10.95
N ARG A 167 16.38 7.41 9.88
CA ARG A 167 17.72 7.98 9.84
C ARG A 167 17.77 9.09 8.78
N VAL A 168 18.39 10.19 9.13
CA VAL A 168 18.64 11.31 8.22
C VAL A 168 20.14 11.45 8.04
N THR A 169 20.58 11.56 6.80
CA THR A 169 21.98 11.85 6.48
C THR A 169 22.11 13.29 6.02
N ASP A 170 22.91 14.05 6.74
CA ASP A 170 23.33 15.39 6.34
C ASP A 170 24.56 15.26 5.42
N TYR A 171 24.32 15.38 4.13
CA TYR A 171 25.38 15.39 3.12
C TYR A 171 26.12 16.73 3.01
N GLY A 172 25.60 17.79 3.63
CA GLY A 172 26.29 19.10 3.71
C GLY A 172 27.43 19.08 4.72
N ALA A 173 27.39 18.21 5.73
CA ALA A 173 28.47 17.95 6.65
C ALA A 173 29.62 17.22 5.94
N LYS A 174 30.87 17.55 6.30
CA LYS A 174 32.06 16.90 5.72
C LYS A 174 32.95 16.34 6.86
N PRO A 175 33.02 15.01 7.03
CA PRO A 175 32.29 13.95 6.32
C PRO A 175 30.78 14.01 6.57
N ALA A 176 29.97 13.39 5.68
CA ALA A 176 28.54 13.27 5.86
C ALA A 176 28.19 12.61 7.20
N VAL A 177 27.19 13.15 7.89
CA VAL A 177 26.75 12.67 9.21
C VAL A 177 25.37 12.09 9.14
N THR A 178 25.21 10.85 9.61
CA THR A 178 23.91 10.21 9.74
C THR A 178 23.48 10.21 11.20
N TYR A 179 22.26 10.65 11.46
CA TYR A 179 21.68 10.69 12.80
C TYR A 179 20.27 10.09 12.81
N ASP A 180 19.94 9.51 13.96
CA ASP A 180 18.62 8.93 14.19
C ASP A 180 17.62 10.01 14.55
N VAL A 181 16.38 9.87 14.06
CA VAL A 181 15.29 10.80 14.35
C VAL A 181 14.03 10.05 14.78
N LEU A 182 13.27 10.70 15.65
CA LEU A 182 11.92 10.33 16.00
C LEU A 182 11.04 11.57 15.90
N TYR A 183 10.01 11.51 15.10
CA TYR A 183 9.05 12.58 14.94
C TYR A 183 7.71 12.20 15.56
N HIS A 184 7.08 13.18 16.18
CA HIS A 184 5.73 13.10 16.73
C HIS A 184 4.83 14.10 16.02
N SER A 185 3.61 13.67 15.70
CA SER A 185 2.51 14.50 15.21
C SER A 185 1.35 14.42 16.19
N ALA A 186 0.74 15.57 16.49
CA ALA A 186 -0.47 15.68 17.30
C ALA A 186 -1.72 16.04 16.45
N ASP A 187 -1.59 16.07 15.13
CA ASP A 187 -2.63 16.55 14.21
C ASP A 187 -2.86 15.62 13.02
N SER A 188 -2.81 14.31 13.29
CA SER A 188 -3.04 13.23 12.31
C SER A 188 -2.05 13.26 11.15
N GLY A 189 -0.76 13.43 11.46
CA GLY A 189 0.32 13.37 10.48
C GLY A 189 0.44 14.58 9.56
N ARG A 190 -0.26 15.69 9.83
CA ARG A 190 -0.17 16.90 9.02
C ARG A 190 1.08 17.70 9.31
N THR A 191 1.45 17.81 10.58
CA THR A 191 2.72 18.43 10.99
C THR A 191 3.49 17.49 11.91
N TRP A 192 4.82 17.61 11.85
CA TRP A 192 5.72 16.73 12.57
C TRP A 192 6.76 17.53 13.34
N LYS A 193 6.97 17.16 14.59
CA LYS A 193 7.98 17.76 15.47
C LYS A 193 9.00 16.71 15.87
N ALA A 194 10.28 17.02 15.77
CA ALA A 194 11.32 16.18 16.29
C ALA A 194 11.18 16.04 17.82
N THR A 195 11.39 14.84 18.33
CA THR A 195 11.61 14.62 19.77
C THR A 195 13.09 14.86 20.11
N ASP A 196 13.39 14.95 21.39
CA ASP A 196 14.80 14.95 21.83
C ASP A 196 15.42 13.59 21.52
N THR A 197 16.46 13.59 20.68
CA THR A 197 17.14 12.36 20.25
C THR A 197 18.34 11.99 21.14
N ALA A 198 18.73 12.84 22.11
CA ALA A 198 19.88 12.61 22.96
C ALA A 198 19.80 11.31 23.76
N SER A 199 18.60 10.90 24.15
CA SER A 199 18.33 9.66 24.88
C SER A 199 17.79 8.53 24.01
N LEU A 200 17.55 8.77 22.70
CA LEU A 200 16.97 7.80 21.79
C LEU A 200 17.86 6.55 21.68
N PRO A 201 17.35 5.34 21.93
CA PRO A 201 18.17 4.12 21.88
C PRO A 201 18.60 3.74 20.46
N GLY A 202 17.92 4.25 19.45
CA GLY A 202 18.15 4.00 18.04
C GLY A 202 16.92 4.37 17.24
N SER A 203 16.85 3.95 15.98
CA SER A 203 15.77 4.36 15.08
C SER A 203 15.37 3.30 14.04
N ALA A 204 14.50 3.71 13.14
CA ALA A 204 14.09 2.97 11.93
C ALA A 204 13.62 1.54 12.23
N GLY A 205 12.88 1.35 13.29
CA GLY A 205 12.35 0.04 13.69
C GLY A 205 10.82 0.04 13.74
N THR A 206 10.28 -0.79 14.59
CA THR A 206 8.84 -0.86 14.84
C THR A 206 8.43 0.11 15.96
N LEU A 207 7.31 0.76 15.77
CA LEU A 207 6.75 1.74 16.69
C LEU A 207 5.37 1.31 17.16
N ALA A 208 5.05 1.62 18.43
CA ALA A 208 3.68 1.67 18.92
C ALA A 208 3.51 2.89 19.81
N MET A 209 2.27 3.39 19.90
CA MET A 209 1.90 4.53 20.72
C MET A 209 0.63 4.19 21.49
N SER A 210 0.56 4.47 22.78
CA SER A 210 -0.68 4.27 23.54
C SER A 210 -1.84 5.05 22.92
N ALA A 211 -3.05 4.54 23.04
CA ALA A 211 -4.22 5.16 22.42
C ALA A 211 -4.41 6.63 22.81
N ASP A 212 -3.99 7.02 24.02
CA ASP A 212 -4.03 8.39 24.53
C ASP A 212 -2.79 9.24 24.19
N GLY A 213 -1.83 8.68 23.45
CA GLY A 213 -0.64 9.39 22.98
C GLY A 213 0.45 9.63 24.02
N ARG A 214 0.34 9.08 25.22
CA ARG A 214 1.26 9.39 26.34
C ARG A 214 2.49 8.49 26.40
N VAL A 215 2.41 7.28 25.86
CA VAL A 215 3.50 6.30 25.90
C VAL A 215 3.93 5.94 24.50
N PHE A 216 5.25 5.97 24.29
CA PHE A 216 5.90 5.58 23.06
C PHE A 216 6.68 4.27 23.30
N LEU A 217 6.56 3.33 22.38
CA LEU A 217 7.32 2.11 22.33
C LEU A 217 8.09 2.04 21.02
N LEU A 218 9.36 1.70 21.10
CA LEU A 218 10.27 1.60 19.96
C LEU A 218 11.12 0.35 20.08
N ARG A 219 11.18 -0.46 19.04
CA ARG A 219 12.24 -1.44 18.81
C ARG A 219 13.08 -0.97 17.63
N PRO A 220 14.30 -0.51 17.85
CA PRO A 220 15.12 0.07 16.80
C PRO A 220 15.66 -1.01 15.84
N SER A 221 15.78 -0.69 14.56
CA SER A 221 16.54 -1.48 13.59
C SER A 221 18.02 -1.08 13.59
N TYR A 222 18.33 0.14 13.99
CA TYR A 222 19.68 0.66 14.15
C TYR A 222 19.87 1.19 15.55
N THR A 223 20.99 0.84 16.19
CA THR A 223 21.38 1.36 17.51
C THR A 223 22.31 2.54 17.34
N HIS A 224 22.20 3.51 18.25
CA HIS A 224 23.14 4.63 18.31
C HIS A 224 24.53 4.16 18.76
N THR A 225 25.59 4.64 18.09
CA THR A 225 26.97 4.42 18.52
C THR A 225 27.17 5.00 19.92
N GLY A 226 27.73 4.20 20.81
CA GLY A 226 27.98 4.58 22.21
C GLY A 226 26.76 4.48 23.13
N LYS A 227 25.60 4.04 22.65
CA LYS A 227 24.45 3.69 23.51
C LYS A 227 24.47 2.21 23.83
N ASN A 228 24.17 1.87 25.08
CA ASN A 228 23.95 0.50 25.50
C ASN A 228 22.54 0.05 25.14
N ALA A 229 22.28 -0.09 23.86
CA ALA A 229 20.99 -0.43 23.26
C ALA A 229 21.11 -1.65 22.35
N SER A 230 19.99 -2.34 22.12
CA SER A 230 19.91 -3.54 21.29
C SER A 230 18.75 -3.45 20.29
N THR A 231 18.97 -3.92 19.08
CA THR A 231 17.92 -4.04 18.04
C THR A 231 16.91 -5.14 18.37
N SER A 232 17.18 -6.00 19.35
CA SER A 232 16.27 -7.04 19.81
C SER A 232 15.47 -6.66 21.06
N THR A 233 15.58 -5.42 21.53
CA THR A 233 14.91 -4.93 22.74
C THR A 233 13.90 -3.85 22.40
N PHE A 234 12.70 -3.94 22.97
CA PHE A 234 11.75 -2.83 22.97
C PHE A 234 12.10 -1.83 24.07
N TYR A 235 12.00 -0.57 23.77
CA TYR A 235 12.18 0.54 24.68
C TYR A 235 10.90 1.34 24.83
N ARG A 236 10.65 1.81 26.05
CA ARG A 236 9.48 2.58 26.43
C ARG A 236 9.89 3.97 26.90
N SER A 237 9.16 4.99 26.38
CA SER A 237 9.15 6.34 26.91
C SER A 237 7.76 6.72 27.40
N ALA A 238 7.66 7.38 28.55
CA ALA A 238 6.43 7.92 29.12
C ALA A 238 6.49 9.45 29.31
N ASP A 239 7.44 10.10 28.67
CA ASP A 239 7.71 11.54 28.79
C ASP A 239 7.98 12.19 27.43
N ALA A 240 7.22 11.74 26.41
CA ALA A 240 7.28 12.22 25.04
C ALA A 240 8.67 12.04 24.37
N GLY A 241 9.35 10.94 24.68
CA GLY A 241 10.62 10.58 24.06
C GLY A 241 11.87 11.15 24.76
N LYS A 242 11.72 11.84 25.88
CA LYS A 242 12.85 12.43 26.61
C LYS A 242 13.73 11.39 27.30
N THR A 243 13.13 10.35 27.86
CA THR A 243 13.86 9.22 28.44
C THR A 243 13.31 7.89 27.96
N TRP A 244 14.18 6.88 27.89
CA TRP A 244 13.84 5.55 27.42
C TRP A 244 14.34 4.49 28.38
N LYS A 245 13.49 3.50 28.65
CA LYS A 245 13.80 2.34 29.48
C LYS A 245 13.49 1.06 28.71
N PRO A 246 14.30 0.00 28.87
CA PRO A 246 13.97 -1.30 28.33
C PRO A 246 12.61 -1.80 28.85
N VAL A 247 11.83 -2.40 27.97
CA VAL A 247 10.60 -3.12 28.31
C VAL A 247 10.99 -4.47 28.92
N THR A 248 10.27 -4.92 29.94
CA THR A 248 10.50 -6.21 30.59
C THR A 248 9.49 -7.27 30.20
N GLY A 249 9.84 -8.56 30.36
CA GLY A 249 8.96 -9.68 30.06
C GLY A 249 8.89 -10.11 28.60
N LEU A 250 9.56 -9.39 27.69
CA LEU A 250 9.82 -9.81 26.32
C LEU A 250 11.29 -10.21 26.22
N SER A 251 11.57 -11.50 26.06
CA SER A 251 12.92 -11.94 25.71
C SER A 251 13.12 -11.74 24.20
N THR A 252 14.18 -11.06 23.80
CA THR A 252 14.74 -10.96 22.43
C THR A 252 13.77 -11.35 21.32
N GLN A 253 12.67 -10.60 21.15
CA GLN A 253 11.62 -11.04 20.26
C GLN A 253 11.55 -10.11 19.05
N ASP A 254 11.56 -10.72 17.89
CA ASP A 254 11.20 -10.05 16.67
C ASP A 254 9.67 -10.00 16.56
N GLY A 255 9.12 -8.86 16.10
CA GLY A 255 7.68 -8.72 15.96
C GLY A 255 7.22 -7.26 15.93
N LYS A 256 6.01 -7.06 15.43
CA LYS A 256 5.35 -5.77 15.49
C LYS A 256 4.42 -5.72 16.70
N MET A 257 4.68 -4.79 17.58
CA MET A 257 3.80 -4.48 18.70
C MET A 257 2.67 -3.57 18.24
N ILE A 258 1.46 -3.82 18.74
CA ILE A 258 0.32 -2.93 18.53
C ILE A 258 -0.21 -2.42 19.86
N SER A 259 -0.76 -1.21 19.88
CA SER A 259 -1.55 -0.69 21.00
C SER A 259 -3.01 -1.10 20.85
N ASP A 260 -3.69 -1.24 21.98
CA ASP A 260 -5.15 -1.31 22.02
C ASP A 260 -5.73 0.08 21.70
N PRO A 261 -6.57 0.23 20.68
CA PRO A 261 -7.09 1.54 20.29
C PRO A 261 -8.12 2.13 21.24
N VAL A 262 -8.63 1.32 22.20
CA VAL A 262 -9.66 1.70 23.16
C VAL A 262 -9.06 1.86 24.57
N ASN A 263 -8.19 0.94 24.99
CA ASN A 263 -7.58 0.98 26.31
C ASN A 263 -6.09 1.36 26.21
N PRO A 264 -5.69 2.58 26.60
CA PRO A 264 -4.31 3.05 26.46
C PRO A 264 -3.29 2.27 27.34
N ALA A 265 -3.75 1.49 28.32
CA ALA A 265 -2.88 0.67 29.13
C ALA A 265 -2.40 -0.60 28.42
N ASN A 266 -3.13 -1.04 27.36
CA ASN A 266 -2.93 -2.33 26.76
C ASN A 266 -2.08 -2.26 25.48
N PHE A 267 -1.14 -3.21 25.38
CA PHE A 267 -0.35 -3.48 24.18
C PHE A 267 -0.28 -4.98 23.94
N TYR A 268 -0.16 -5.38 22.69
CA TYR A 268 -0.11 -6.78 22.28
C TYR A 268 1.02 -7.02 21.29
N ILE A 269 1.65 -8.18 21.37
CA ILE A 269 2.63 -8.63 20.41
C ILE A 269 2.54 -10.15 20.24
N VAL A 270 2.65 -10.60 19.01
CA VAL A 270 2.94 -11.99 18.64
C VAL A 270 4.34 -11.98 18.05
N PRO A 271 5.34 -12.47 18.78
CA PRO A 271 6.71 -12.51 18.30
C PRO A 271 6.85 -13.41 17.08
N SER A 272 7.76 -13.07 16.18
CA SER A 272 8.13 -13.94 15.07
C SER A 272 8.82 -15.20 15.60
N GLY A 273 8.35 -16.38 15.23
CA GLY A 273 8.96 -17.64 15.65
C GLY A 273 7.95 -18.79 15.80
N TYR A 274 8.46 -19.94 16.14
CA TYR A 274 7.78 -21.24 16.00
C TYR A 274 6.66 -21.55 17.00
N GLN A 275 6.41 -20.73 18.01
CA GLN A 275 5.51 -21.12 19.09
C GLN A 275 4.18 -20.37 19.15
N GLY A 276 4.02 -19.31 18.35
CA GLY A 276 2.77 -18.54 18.29
C GLY A 276 2.34 -17.96 19.63
N ASP A 277 3.29 -17.70 20.54
CA ASP A 277 3.01 -17.13 21.84
C ASP A 277 2.50 -15.70 21.74
N VAL A 278 1.47 -15.39 22.48
CA VAL A 278 0.87 -14.06 22.55
C VAL A 278 1.25 -13.41 23.87
N TYR A 279 1.85 -12.23 23.78
CA TYR A 279 2.19 -11.42 24.94
C TYR A 279 1.34 -10.17 25.00
N ALA A 280 0.95 -9.78 26.20
CA ALA A 280 0.21 -8.55 26.45
C ALA A 280 0.83 -7.78 27.62
N SER A 281 0.70 -6.46 27.54
CA SER A 281 0.90 -5.52 28.63
C SER A 281 -0.43 -4.90 29.01
N THR A 282 -0.63 -4.67 30.32
CA THR A 282 -1.75 -3.92 30.90
C THR A 282 -1.29 -2.75 31.75
N ASP A 283 0.00 -2.43 31.69
CA ASP A 283 0.67 -1.38 32.47
C ASP A 283 1.35 -0.34 31.58
N THR A 284 0.69 -0.02 30.47
CA THR A 284 1.20 0.97 29.51
C THR A 284 2.53 0.58 28.87
N GLY A 285 2.73 -0.72 28.60
CA GLY A 285 3.90 -1.23 27.89
C GLY A 285 5.19 -1.31 28.73
N ALA A 286 5.12 -1.23 30.07
CA ALA A 286 6.29 -1.36 30.92
C ALA A 286 6.71 -2.82 31.08
N THR A 287 5.73 -3.70 31.28
CA THR A 287 5.97 -5.14 31.40
C THR A 287 5.03 -5.92 30.46
N PHE A 288 5.53 -7.02 29.95
CA PHE A 288 4.75 -7.97 29.15
C PHE A 288 4.76 -9.34 29.78
N SER A 289 3.65 -10.03 29.68
CA SER A 289 3.55 -11.44 30.07
C SER A 289 2.90 -12.24 28.96
N LYS A 290 3.28 -13.51 28.84
CA LYS A 290 2.59 -14.44 27.97
C LYS A 290 1.16 -14.62 28.48
N VAL A 291 0.19 -14.35 27.63
CA VAL A 291 -1.25 -14.45 27.96
C VAL A 291 -1.95 -15.60 27.25
N GLY A 292 -1.41 -16.05 26.13
CA GLY A 292 -1.99 -17.12 25.33
C GLY A 292 -1.01 -17.70 24.34
N THR A 293 -1.49 -18.69 23.59
CA THR A 293 -0.75 -19.30 22.49
C THR A 293 -1.72 -19.51 21.32
N LEU A 294 -1.27 -19.14 20.14
CA LEU A 294 -1.94 -19.49 18.90
C LEU A 294 -1.64 -20.98 18.61
N ILE A 295 -2.65 -21.82 18.46
CA ILE A 295 -2.49 -23.24 18.18
C ILE A 295 -3.02 -23.56 16.79
N ASN A 296 -2.18 -24.14 15.96
CA ASN A 296 -2.64 -24.76 14.70
C ASN A 296 -3.34 -26.10 15.03
N ASN A 297 -4.66 -26.16 14.80
CA ASN A 297 -5.44 -27.35 15.08
C ASN A 297 -5.12 -28.55 14.16
N ALA A 298 -4.39 -28.36 13.07
CA ALA A 298 -4.07 -29.42 12.11
C ALA A 298 -2.70 -30.07 12.35
N THR A 299 -1.70 -29.30 12.79
CA THR A 299 -0.32 -29.79 12.98
C THR A 299 0.23 -29.58 14.38
N GLY A 300 -0.46 -28.84 15.23
CA GLY A 300 0.05 -28.43 16.56
C GLY A 300 1.18 -27.38 16.49
N GLU A 301 1.55 -26.94 15.29
CA GLU A 301 2.60 -25.97 15.04
C GLU A 301 2.04 -24.67 14.50
N TYR A 302 2.64 -23.58 14.88
CA TYR A 302 2.27 -22.25 14.44
C TYR A 302 3.48 -21.50 13.88
N SER A 303 3.32 -20.93 12.71
CA SER A 303 4.19 -19.85 12.27
C SER A 303 3.32 -18.61 12.03
N ALA A 304 3.10 -17.81 13.06
CA ALA A 304 2.57 -16.49 12.86
C ALA A 304 3.70 -15.57 12.41
N SER A 305 3.55 -14.91 11.27
CA SER A 305 4.47 -13.84 10.94
C SER A 305 4.11 -12.60 11.74
N SER A 306 5.12 -11.93 12.24
CA SER A 306 4.97 -10.67 12.96
C SER A 306 4.33 -9.59 12.06
N GLY A 307 3.52 -8.73 12.65
CA GLY A 307 2.97 -7.56 11.98
C GLY A 307 1.55 -7.71 11.44
N LEU A 308 0.95 -8.87 11.58
CA LEU A 308 -0.38 -9.17 11.05
C LEU A 308 -1.50 -9.11 12.10
N LEU A 309 -1.15 -8.73 13.33
CA LEU A 309 -2.11 -8.52 14.42
C LEU A 309 -2.83 -7.19 14.23
N ARG A 310 -4.14 -7.18 14.45
CA ARG A 310 -5.00 -5.98 14.40
C ARG A 310 -5.94 -5.96 15.59
N ALA A 311 -6.12 -4.78 16.20
CA ALA A 311 -7.08 -4.57 17.29
C ALA A 311 -8.32 -3.82 16.76
N ASN A 312 -9.48 -4.21 17.26
CA ASN A 312 -10.76 -3.58 16.94
C ASN A 312 -10.83 -2.18 17.59
N PRO A 313 -11.06 -1.10 16.83
CA PRO A 313 -11.12 0.25 17.39
C PRO A 313 -12.37 0.54 18.22
N TYR A 314 -13.32 -0.39 18.29
CA TYR A 314 -14.57 -0.21 19.06
C TYR A 314 -14.66 -1.11 20.29
N ALA A 315 -13.73 -2.06 20.47
CA ALA A 315 -13.76 -2.98 21.62
C ALA A 315 -12.35 -3.33 22.08
N ALA A 316 -12.04 -3.00 23.34
CA ALA A 316 -10.75 -3.34 23.95
C ALA A 316 -10.55 -4.85 24.02
N GLY A 317 -9.36 -5.33 23.66
CA GLY A 317 -9.01 -6.75 23.69
C GLY A 317 -9.64 -7.60 22.59
N ASP A 318 -10.35 -7.01 21.64
CA ASP A 318 -10.86 -7.70 20.44
C ASP A 318 -9.77 -7.65 19.36
N LEU A 319 -9.18 -8.80 19.06
CA LEU A 319 -7.96 -8.93 18.25
C LEU A 319 -8.16 -9.91 17.09
N TRP A 320 -7.66 -9.53 15.93
CA TRP A 320 -7.60 -10.35 14.73
C TRP A 320 -6.16 -10.61 14.32
N ILE A 321 -5.84 -11.82 13.88
CA ILE A 321 -4.51 -12.14 13.38
C ILE A 321 -4.57 -12.97 12.11
N ALA A 322 -3.85 -12.53 11.09
CA ALA A 322 -3.54 -13.30 9.91
C ALA A 322 -2.37 -14.23 10.22
N LEU A 323 -2.50 -15.50 9.88
CA LEU A 323 -1.62 -16.57 10.34
C LEU A 323 -0.65 -17.06 9.27
N ASP A 324 -0.82 -16.58 8.04
CA ASP A 324 0.05 -16.94 6.94
C ASP A 324 1.03 -15.82 6.65
N ALA A 325 2.30 -16.17 6.45
CA ALA A 325 3.29 -15.25 5.93
C ALA A 325 3.24 -15.24 4.41
N ALA A 326 3.46 -14.09 3.79
CA ALA A 326 3.88 -14.04 2.40
C ALA A 326 5.24 -14.76 2.33
N GLN A 327 5.22 -16.02 1.90
CA GLN A 327 6.46 -16.71 1.58
C GLN A 327 7.06 -16.01 0.38
N SER A 328 8.38 -15.79 0.42
CA SER A 328 9.21 -15.03 -0.53
C SER A 328 8.64 -14.84 -1.94
N TRP A 329 9.11 -13.83 -2.64
CA TRP A 329 8.76 -13.42 -4.02
C TRP A 329 8.52 -14.57 -5.04
N ASN A 330 9.00 -15.77 -4.75
CA ASN A 330 8.92 -16.96 -5.61
C ASN A 330 7.98 -18.07 -5.07
N ALA A 331 7.22 -17.82 -4.02
CA ALA A 331 6.47 -18.90 -3.39
C ALA A 331 5.17 -19.22 -4.13
N SER A 332 5.11 -20.40 -4.68
CA SER A 332 3.91 -21.03 -5.22
C SER A 332 2.97 -21.63 -4.14
N GLY A 333 3.28 -21.46 -2.84
CA GLY A 333 2.52 -22.06 -1.74
C GLY A 333 2.30 -21.11 -0.57
N PHE A 334 1.12 -21.21 0.03
CA PHE A 334 0.78 -20.60 1.32
C PHE A 334 0.74 -21.69 2.37
N SER A 335 1.25 -21.39 3.59
CA SER A 335 0.87 -22.19 4.74
C SER A 335 -0.63 -21.97 4.95
N SER A 336 -1.44 -23.03 5.05
CA SER A 336 -2.90 -22.91 5.16
C SER A 336 -3.31 -22.72 6.63
N ASN A 337 -2.78 -21.70 7.29
CA ASN A 337 -3.05 -21.42 8.71
C ASN A 337 -4.30 -20.55 8.91
N GLY A 338 -4.57 -19.64 7.97
CA GLY A 338 -5.80 -18.88 7.91
C GLY A 338 -5.85 -17.66 8.84
N LEU A 339 -6.98 -17.47 9.50
CA LEU A 339 -7.30 -16.29 10.31
C LEU A 339 -7.80 -16.72 11.68
N ALA A 340 -7.39 -16.02 12.74
CA ALA A 340 -7.91 -16.24 14.09
C ALA A 340 -8.39 -14.95 14.74
N HIS A 341 -9.32 -15.10 15.69
CA HIS A 341 -9.98 -14.03 16.43
C HIS A 341 -9.94 -14.31 17.94
N SER A 342 -9.68 -13.27 18.71
CA SER A 342 -9.72 -13.25 20.17
C SER A 342 -10.56 -12.08 20.64
N THR A 343 -11.36 -12.27 21.69
CA THR A 343 -12.15 -11.20 22.33
C THR A 343 -11.76 -10.95 23.78
N ASP A 344 -10.65 -11.53 24.22
CA ASP A 344 -10.19 -11.53 25.63
C ASP A 344 -8.73 -11.08 25.80
N GLY A 345 -8.24 -10.26 24.88
CA GLY A 345 -6.88 -9.73 24.91
C GLY A 345 -5.81 -10.75 24.53
N GLY A 346 -6.15 -11.72 23.70
CA GLY A 346 -5.22 -12.71 23.19
C GLY A 346 -5.03 -13.93 24.09
N LYS A 347 -5.84 -14.10 25.13
CA LYS A 347 -5.78 -15.26 26.02
C LYS A 347 -6.29 -16.53 25.33
N THR A 348 -7.40 -16.40 24.64
CA THR A 348 -7.99 -17.51 23.84
C THR A 348 -8.22 -17.06 22.40
N TRP A 349 -8.12 -18.01 21.47
CA TRP A 349 -8.24 -17.75 20.04
C TRP A 349 -9.18 -18.74 19.37
N THR A 350 -10.04 -18.22 18.51
CA THR A 350 -10.94 -19.02 17.67
C THR A 350 -10.50 -18.90 16.21
N ARG A 351 -10.18 -20.02 15.58
CA ARG A 351 -9.87 -20.05 14.15
C ARG A 351 -11.13 -19.84 13.32
N ILE A 352 -11.05 -19.01 12.30
CA ILE A 352 -12.12 -18.80 11.33
C ILE A 352 -12.09 -19.93 10.30
N LYS A 353 -12.98 -20.90 10.44
CA LYS A 353 -12.98 -22.16 9.66
C LYS A 353 -13.16 -21.97 8.15
N THR A 354 -13.83 -20.88 7.74
CA THR A 354 -14.05 -20.54 6.33
C THR A 354 -12.80 -19.95 5.66
N MET A 355 -11.73 -19.72 6.43
CA MET A 355 -10.50 -19.11 5.96
C MET A 355 -9.40 -20.16 5.79
N VAL A 356 -8.99 -20.40 4.54
CA VAL A 356 -7.92 -21.37 4.22
C VAL A 356 -6.57 -20.74 4.41
N ALA A 357 -6.36 -19.55 3.84
CA ALA A 357 -5.12 -18.79 3.99
C ALA A 357 -5.44 -17.30 4.18
N CYS A 358 -4.73 -16.64 5.09
CA CYS A 358 -4.84 -15.21 5.34
C CYS A 358 -3.46 -14.60 5.52
N LEU A 359 -3.05 -13.78 4.56
CA LEU A 359 -1.74 -13.12 4.54
C LEU A 359 -1.78 -11.79 5.28
N SER A 360 -2.91 -11.10 5.24
CA SER A 360 -3.16 -9.90 6.03
C SER A 360 -4.64 -9.71 6.28
N VAL A 361 -4.96 -9.11 7.43
CA VAL A 361 -6.31 -8.73 7.84
C VAL A 361 -6.34 -7.26 8.22
N GLY A 362 -7.44 -6.60 7.91
CA GLY A 362 -7.71 -5.21 8.28
C GLY A 362 -9.16 -5.00 8.66
N LEU A 363 -9.38 -3.93 9.41
CA LEU A 363 -10.70 -3.48 9.81
C LEU A 363 -11.00 -2.15 9.16
N GLY A 364 -12.28 -1.84 8.97
CA GLY A 364 -12.76 -0.58 8.41
C GLY A 364 -14.15 -0.24 8.92
N LYS A 365 -14.71 0.85 8.40
CA LYS A 365 -16.03 1.34 8.79
C LYS A 365 -17.08 0.22 8.77
N ALA A 366 -17.87 0.14 9.82
CA ALA A 366 -18.97 -0.81 9.93
C ALA A 366 -19.96 -0.69 8.76
N ALA A 367 -20.54 -1.82 8.36
CA ALA A 367 -21.62 -1.82 7.37
C ALA A 367 -22.85 -1.05 7.92
N PRO A 368 -23.68 -0.47 7.06
CA PRO A 368 -24.92 0.15 7.49
C PRO A 368 -25.75 -0.80 8.36
N GLY A 369 -26.11 -0.36 9.57
CA GLY A 369 -26.85 -1.17 10.54
C GLY A 369 -26.02 -2.17 11.36
N SER A 370 -24.69 -2.22 11.17
CA SER A 370 -23.77 -3.03 11.99
C SER A 370 -23.06 -2.15 13.02
N ASP A 371 -22.85 -2.70 14.20
CA ASP A 371 -22.04 -2.14 15.29
C ASP A 371 -20.58 -2.67 15.30
N TYR A 372 -20.25 -3.58 14.37
CA TYR A 372 -18.94 -4.20 14.27
C TYR A 372 -18.20 -3.74 13.01
N PRO A 373 -16.88 -3.55 13.06
CA PRO A 373 -16.10 -3.16 11.89
C PRO A 373 -16.24 -4.17 10.75
N THR A 374 -16.25 -3.67 9.52
CA THR A 374 -16.08 -4.53 8.35
C THR A 374 -14.68 -5.10 8.34
N LEU A 375 -14.57 -6.40 8.11
CA LEU A 375 -13.30 -7.08 7.95
C LEU A 375 -12.91 -7.15 6.48
N TYR A 376 -11.63 -6.97 6.22
CA TYR A 376 -11.01 -7.16 4.92
C TYR A 376 -9.80 -8.08 5.08
N MET A 377 -9.51 -8.89 4.07
CA MET A 377 -8.30 -9.70 4.06
C MET A 377 -7.74 -9.88 2.66
N TRP A 378 -6.44 -10.14 2.58
CA TRP A 378 -5.77 -10.71 1.42
C TRP A 378 -5.46 -12.17 1.72
N GLY A 379 -6.02 -13.10 0.93
CA GLY A 379 -5.90 -14.52 1.21
C GLY A 379 -6.86 -15.39 0.39
N LYS A 380 -7.24 -16.54 0.94
CA LYS A 380 -8.18 -17.51 0.34
C LYS A 380 -9.29 -17.86 1.30
N ALA A 381 -10.53 -17.68 0.87
CA ALA A 381 -11.72 -18.13 1.58
C ALA A 381 -12.26 -19.40 0.94
N ASN A 382 -12.51 -20.44 1.72
CA ASN A 382 -13.03 -21.75 1.24
C ASN A 382 -12.20 -22.26 0.03
N SER A 383 -12.88 -22.65 -1.04
CA SER A 383 -12.27 -23.10 -2.31
C SER A 383 -11.99 -21.97 -3.31
N GLU A 384 -12.27 -20.73 -2.92
CA GLU A 384 -12.11 -19.57 -3.79
C GLU A 384 -10.63 -19.24 -4.04
N PRO A 385 -10.29 -18.56 -5.16
CA PRO A 385 -8.92 -18.18 -5.47
C PRO A 385 -8.37 -17.13 -4.50
N LEU A 386 -7.05 -16.89 -4.56
CA LEU A 386 -6.39 -15.79 -3.86
C LEU A 386 -7.05 -14.46 -4.26
N GLY A 387 -7.34 -13.61 -3.29
CA GLY A 387 -7.99 -12.35 -3.55
C GLY A 387 -8.15 -11.47 -2.31
N ILE A 388 -8.75 -10.30 -2.53
CA ILE A 388 -9.22 -9.43 -1.46
C ILE A 388 -10.64 -9.85 -1.11
N TYR A 389 -10.89 -10.13 0.15
CA TYR A 389 -12.20 -10.55 0.65
C TYR A 389 -12.72 -9.58 1.70
N ARG A 390 -14.05 -9.47 1.77
CA ARG A 390 -14.76 -8.66 2.74
C ARG A 390 -15.75 -9.51 3.52
N SER A 391 -15.83 -9.29 4.83
CA SER A 391 -16.86 -9.85 5.71
C SER A 391 -17.52 -8.74 6.52
N ILE A 392 -18.84 -8.82 6.70
CA ILE A 392 -19.65 -7.90 7.52
C ILE A 392 -20.29 -8.60 8.72
N ASP A 393 -19.99 -9.87 8.94
CA ASP A 393 -20.58 -10.77 9.92
C ASP A 393 -19.52 -11.45 10.81
N LYS A 394 -18.47 -10.70 11.17
CA LYS A 394 -17.36 -11.17 12.03
C LYS A 394 -16.66 -12.40 11.48
N GLY A 395 -16.48 -12.47 10.16
CA GLY A 395 -15.74 -13.54 9.49
C GLY A 395 -16.51 -14.83 9.26
N GLN A 396 -17.83 -14.84 9.46
CA GLN A 396 -18.65 -16.04 9.20
C GLN A 396 -18.80 -16.29 7.70
N THR A 397 -19.02 -15.22 6.93
CA THR A 397 -19.06 -15.28 5.46
C THR A 397 -18.12 -14.26 4.84
N TRP A 398 -17.66 -14.59 3.62
CA TRP A 398 -16.69 -13.77 2.90
C TRP A 398 -17.09 -13.58 1.45
N LEU A 399 -17.04 -12.35 0.99
CA LEU A 399 -17.25 -11.96 -0.39
C LEU A 399 -15.93 -11.53 -1.00
N ARG A 400 -15.50 -12.18 -2.09
CA ARG A 400 -14.37 -11.71 -2.89
C ARG A 400 -14.74 -10.41 -3.59
N ILE A 401 -13.89 -9.38 -3.48
CA ILE A 401 -14.17 -8.02 -3.99
C ILE A 401 -13.24 -7.57 -5.10
N ASN A 402 -12.26 -8.39 -5.49
CA ASN A 402 -11.46 -8.20 -6.70
C ASN A 402 -11.64 -9.39 -7.66
N ASP A 403 -11.36 -9.20 -8.94
CA ASP A 403 -11.35 -10.23 -9.97
C ASP A 403 -9.93 -10.74 -10.27
N ASP A 404 -9.82 -11.67 -11.23
CA ASP A 404 -8.53 -12.27 -11.61
C ASP A 404 -7.63 -11.33 -12.42
N GLN A 405 -8.18 -10.26 -12.97
CA GLN A 405 -7.42 -9.24 -13.71
C GLN A 405 -6.80 -8.20 -12.76
N HIS A 406 -7.32 -8.08 -11.53
CA HIS A 406 -6.89 -7.12 -10.52
C HIS A 406 -6.21 -7.83 -9.35
N GLN A 407 -5.12 -8.55 -9.65
CA GLN A 407 -4.27 -9.26 -8.68
C GLN A 407 -3.03 -8.44 -8.25
N TYR A 408 -2.75 -7.35 -8.93
CA TYR A 408 -1.71 -6.33 -8.60
C TYR A 408 -0.29 -6.89 -8.37
N GLY A 409 0.07 -8.01 -8.98
CA GLY A 409 1.41 -8.60 -8.91
C GLY A 409 1.51 -9.91 -8.11
N GLY A 410 0.42 -10.40 -7.52
CA GLY A 410 0.35 -11.76 -6.96
C GLY A 410 0.71 -11.89 -5.48
N PRO A 411 1.34 -13.00 -5.05
CA PRO A 411 1.43 -13.39 -3.64
C PRO A 411 2.18 -12.44 -2.71
N ALA A 412 3.13 -11.67 -3.24
CA ALA A 412 3.89 -10.68 -2.47
C ALA A 412 3.09 -9.43 -2.11
N ASN A 413 1.87 -9.28 -2.67
CA ASN A 413 0.96 -8.22 -2.28
C ASN A 413 0.38 -8.44 -0.88
N GLY A 414 -0.28 -7.41 -0.36
CA GLY A 414 -1.02 -7.53 0.90
C GLY A 414 -0.13 -7.64 2.12
N GLY A 415 1.03 -7.00 2.14
CA GLY A 415 1.78 -6.76 3.37
C GLY A 415 0.91 -6.06 4.42
N PHE A 416 -0.09 -5.32 3.96
CA PHE A 416 -1.27 -4.93 4.74
C PHE A 416 -2.54 -4.88 3.86
N VAL A 417 -3.69 -5.09 4.49
CA VAL A 417 -5.02 -4.71 4.00
C VAL A 417 -5.68 -3.91 5.12
N VAL A 418 -6.26 -2.75 4.80
CA VAL A 418 -6.92 -1.87 5.77
C VAL A 418 -8.20 -1.32 5.16
N GLY A 419 -9.32 -1.41 5.87
CA GLY A 419 -10.55 -0.74 5.50
C GLY A 419 -10.51 0.75 5.85
N ASP A 420 -11.18 1.57 5.06
CA ASP A 420 -11.37 2.98 5.38
C ASP A 420 -12.37 3.12 6.53
N PHE A 421 -12.02 3.89 7.57
CA PHE A 421 -12.93 4.17 8.67
C PHE A 421 -13.89 5.34 8.40
N ASN A 422 -13.71 6.06 7.30
CA ASN A 422 -14.56 7.18 6.91
C ASN A 422 -15.58 6.78 5.82
N VAL A 423 -15.19 5.85 4.93
CA VAL A 423 -16.02 5.42 3.79
C VAL A 423 -16.25 3.91 3.88
N TYR A 424 -17.51 3.52 4.15
CA TYR A 424 -17.87 2.11 4.15
C TYR A 424 -17.59 1.47 2.80
N GLY A 425 -16.96 0.30 2.82
CA GLY A 425 -16.65 -0.47 1.63
C GLY A 425 -15.38 -0.07 0.90
N ARG A 426 -14.73 1.03 1.29
CA ARG A 426 -13.39 1.36 0.79
C ARG A 426 -12.34 0.52 1.49
N VAL A 427 -11.41 -0.01 0.73
CA VAL A 427 -10.29 -0.82 1.22
C VAL A 427 -8.99 -0.41 0.54
N TYR A 428 -7.90 -0.46 1.28
CA TYR A 428 -6.54 -0.20 0.85
C TYR A 428 -5.70 -1.48 0.98
N MET A 429 -4.84 -1.73 0.00
CA MET A 429 -3.90 -2.85 0.05
C MET A 429 -2.52 -2.40 -0.43
N SER A 430 -1.47 -2.86 0.26
CA SER A 430 -0.10 -2.69 -0.23
C SER A 430 0.16 -3.60 -1.41
N THR A 431 0.97 -3.12 -2.33
CA THR A 431 1.48 -3.91 -3.45
C THR A 431 2.99 -4.02 -3.39
N ALA A 432 3.54 -4.98 -4.09
CA ALA A 432 4.98 -5.13 -4.23
C ALA A 432 5.49 -4.17 -5.33
N GLY A 433 5.78 -2.92 -4.97
CA GLY A 433 6.36 -1.92 -5.86
C GLY A 433 5.37 -1.22 -6.80
N ARG A 434 4.06 -1.22 -6.47
CA ARG A 434 3.03 -0.47 -7.22
C ARG A 434 2.23 0.47 -6.33
N GLY A 435 2.81 0.89 -5.21
CA GLY A 435 2.14 1.76 -4.25
C GLY A 435 0.98 1.09 -3.52
N ILE A 436 0.04 1.91 -3.06
CA ILE A 436 -1.17 1.48 -2.37
C ILE A 436 -2.32 1.49 -3.38
N VAL A 437 -2.93 0.33 -3.59
CA VAL A 437 -4.18 0.24 -4.37
C VAL A 437 -5.38 0.38 -3.46
N TYR A 438 -6.47 0.94 -3.98
CA TYR A 438 -7.73 1.03 -3.26
C TYR A 438 -8.91 0.65 -4.13
N GLY A 439 -9.98 0.18 -3.48
CA GLY A 439 -11.26 -0.11 -4.12
C GLY A 439 -12.42 0.44 -3.31
N ASN A 440 -13.52 0.78 -4.00
CA ASN A 440 -14.77 1.25 -3.40
C ASN A 440 -15.93 0.31 -3.77
N ILE A 441 -16.96 0.23 -2.92
CA ILE A 441 -18.20 -0.45 -3.29
C ILE A 441 -18.93 0.40 -4.35
N GLY A 442 -19.29 -0.24 -5.46
CA GLY A 442 -20.13 0.36 -6.49
C GLY A 442 -19.43 1.34 -7.43
N GLU A 443 -18.13 1.56 -7.28
CA GLU A 443 -17.35 2.26 -8.31
C GLU A 443 -16.81 1.23 -9.32
N ILE A 444 -17.33 1.25 -10.52
CA ILE A 444 -16.62 0.65 -11.65
C ILE A 444 -15.43 1.59 -11.88
N PRO A 445 -14.17 1.12 -11.81
CA PRO A 445 -13.03 1.97 -12.12
C PRO A 445 -13.20 2.50 -13.54
N THR A 446 -13.48 3.77 -13.68
CA THR A 446 -13.28 4.44 -14.95
C THR A 446 -11.78 4.68 -15.09
N THR A 447 -11.05 3.64 -15.50
CA THR A 447 -9.70 3.84 -16.04
C THR A 447 -9.84 4.52 -17.39
N SER A 448 -10.13 5.81 -17.40
CA SER A 448 -9.93 6.62 -18.57
C SER A 448 -8.56 7.27 -18.45
N ILE A 449 -7.66 6.83 -19.29
CA ILE A 449 -6.39 7.50 -19.59
C ILE A 449 -6.62 8.88 -20.26
N ASP A 450 -7.87 9.30 -20.39
CA ASP A 450 -8.22 10.56 -21.05
C ASP A 450 -9.06 11.45 -20.13
N GLY A 451 -8.48 12.60 -19.73
CA GLY A 451 -9.11 13.61 -18.89
C GLY A 451 -10.27 14.38 -19.55
N ARG A 452 -11.02 13.76 -20.46
CA ARG A 452 -12.24 14.30 -21.01
C ARG A 452 -13.44 13.78 -20.23
N LYS A 453 -14.10 14.66 -19.48
CA LYS A 453 -15.45 14.43 -18.98
C LYS A 453 -16.37 14.05 -20.15
N MET A 454 -16.61 12.75 -20.33
CA MET A 454 -17.72 12.31 -21.16
C MET A 454 -18.99 12.29 -20.31
N THR A 455 -19.83 13.29 -20.46
CA THR A 455 -21.25 13.23 -20.10
C THR A 455 -21.97 12.43 -21.20
N ALA A 456 -21.74 11.12 -21.27
CA ALA A 456 -22.57 10.25 -22.12
C ALA A 456 -23.72 9.68 -21.27
N PRO A 457 -24.92 9.57 -21.79
CA PRO A 457 -26.02 8.88 -21.15
C PRO A 457 -25.57 7.45 -20.82
N ARG A 458 -25.78 7.00 -19.58
CA ARG A 458 -25.39 5.65 -19.10
C ARG A 458 -26.32 4.62 -19.73
N VAL A 459 -25.93 4.08 -20.87
CA VAL A 459 -26.65 2.97 -21.48
C VAL A 459 -26.60 1.76 -20.53
N ARG A 460 -27.75 1.18 -20.24
CA ARG A 460 -27.89 0.01 -19.37
C ARG A 460 -28.43 -1.18 -20.15
N LEU A 461 -27.88 -2.36 -19.86
CA LEU A 461 -28.38 -3.63 -20.35
C LEU A 461 -28.99 -4.41 -19.19
N SER A 462 -30.17 -4.98 -19.41
CA SER A 462 -30.81 -5.91 -18.47
C SER A 462 -31.45 -7.07 -19.24
N LEU A 463 -31.45 -8.27 -18.65
CA LEU A 463 -32.03 -9.47 -19.26
C LEU A 463 -33.29 -9.87 -18.50
N HIS A 464 -34.39 -10.09 -19.20
CA HIS A 464 -35.64 -10.65 -18.68
C HIS A 464 -36.04 -11.85 -19.55
N GLY A 465 -35.86 -13.05 -19.04
CA GLY A 465 -36.01 -14.27 -19.84
C GLY A 465 -34.97 -14.30 -20.98
N ARG A 466 -35.41 -14.24 -22.22
CA ARG A 466 -34.55 -14.13 -23.41
C ARG A 466 -34.62 -12.76 -24.09
N ASP A 467 -35.22 -11.77 -23.46
CA ASP A 467 -35.28 -10.40 -23.98
C ASP A 467 -34.20 -9.53 -23.30
N LEU A 468 -33.20 -9.10 -24.05
CA LEU A 468 -32.18 -8.17 -23.65
C LEU A 468 -32.67 -6.74 -23.84
N HIS A 469 -32.94 -6.04 -22.75
CA HIS A 469 -33.38 -4.66 -22.74
C HIS A 469 -32.21 -3.68 -22.73
N ILE A 470 -32.31 -2.63 -23.52
CA ILE A 470 -31.31 -1.58 -23.67
C ILE A 470 -31.98 -0.24 -23.29
N GLN A 471 -31.53 0.34 -22.20
CA GLN A 471 -32.04 1.61 -21.67
C GLN A 471 -31.05 2.74 -21.96
N ASP A 472 -31.60 3.95 -22.17
CA ASP A 472 -30.83 5.19 -22.37
C ASP A 472 -29.89 5.19 -23.58
N LEU A 473 -30.22 4.41 -24.64
CA LEU A 473 -29.49 4.42 -25.89
C LEU A 473 -29.85 5.67 -26.70
N GLY A 474 -29.00 6.69 -26.66
CA GLY A 474 -29.21 7.97 -27.37
C GLY A 474 -28.95 7.93 -28.88
N THR A 475 -28.54 6.77 -29.44
CA THR A 475 -28.26 6.61 -30.89
C THR A 475 -28.82 5.31 -31.42
N LYS A 476 -29.18 5.30 -32.73
CA LYS A 476 -29.67 4.10 -33.41
C LYS A 476 -28.58 3.29 -34.13
N ASP A 477 -27.33 3.74 -34.09
CA ASP A 477 -26.21 3.12 -34.83
C ASP A 477 -25.37 2.18 -33.98
N ALA A 478 -25.91 1.71 -32.82
CA ALA A 478 -25.22 0.81 -31.96
C ALA A 478 -25.34 -0.65 -32.44
N ARG A 479 -24.27 -1.42 -32.22
CA ARG A 479 -24.18 -2.85 -32.54
C ARG A 479 -24.13 -3.67 -31.26
N LEU A 480 -24.97 -4.70 -31.18
CA LEU A 480 -24.94 -5.69 -30.12
C LEU A 480 -24.11 -6.89 -30.58
N GLU A 481 -23.14 -7.28 -29.75
CA GLU A 481 -22.32 -8.49 -29.88
C GLU A 481 -22.61 -9.40 -28.69
N LEU A 482 -22.94 -10.65 -28.97
CA LEU A 482 -23.04 -11.71 -27.95
C LEU A 482 -21.86 -12.65 -28.13
N MET A 483 -21.15 -12.91 -27.05
CA MET A 483 -19.90 -13.68 -27.08
C MET A 483 -19.92 -14.78 -26.02
N ASP A 484 -19.16 -15.86 -26.26
CA ASP A 484 -18.80 -16.80 -25.23
C ASP A 484 -17.64 -16.25 -24.35
N VAL A 485 -17.25 -17.02 -23.33
CA VAL A 485 -16.18 -16.65 -22.39
C VAL A 485 -14.80 -16.55 -23.04
N SER A 486 -14.62 -17.15 -24.21
CA SER A 486 -13.36 -17.05 -24.97
C SER A 486 -13.27 -15.78 -25.82
N GLY A 487 -14.38 -15.00 -25.88
CA GLY A 487 -14.49 -13.81 -26.73
C GLY A 487 -14.94 -14.10 -28.15
N ARG A 488 -15.29 -15.34 -28.48
CA ARG A 488 -15.84 -15.70 -29.80
C ARG A 488 -17.25 -15.15 -29.94
N ILE A 489 -17.51 -14.41 -31.02
CA ILE A 489 -18.83 -13.86 -31.32
C ILE A 489 -19.80 -14.98 -31.69
N LEU A 490 -20.87 -15.11 -30.91
CA LEU A 490 -21.96 -16.08 -31.12
C LEU A 490 -23.10 -15.47 -31.96
N GLN A 491 -23.39 -14.18 -31.73
CA GLN A 491 -24.40 -13.42 -32.45
C GLN A 491 -23.98 -11.96 -32.51
N GLN A 492 -24.30 -11.30 -33.66
CA GLN A 492 -24.02 -9.89 -33.86
C GLN A 492 -25.16 -9.26 -34.65
N GLN A 493 -25.65 -8.10 -34.19
CA GLN A 493 -26.70 -7.38 -34.88
C GLN A 493 -26.70 -5.89 -34.58
N GLU A 494 -27.27 -5.12 -35.50
CA GLU A 494 -27.56 -3.70 -35.24
C GLU A 494 -28.76 -3.55 -34.30
N VAL A 495 -28.66 -2.59 -33.38
CA VAL A 495 -29.72 -2.30 -32.43
C VAL A 495 -30.75 -1.37 -33.08
N LYS A 496 -31.92 -1.93 -33.42
CA LYS A 496 -33.05 -1.19 -34.02
C LYS A 496 -34.20 -0.91 -33.04
N ALA A 497 -34.10 -1.47 -31.80
CA ALA A 497 -35.14 -1.38 -30.77
C ALA A 497 -34.52 -1.37 -29.36
N THR A 498 -35.31 -0.97 -28.38
CA THR A 498 -34.92 -0.95 -26.96
C THR A 498 -34.93 -2.33 -26.31
N ALA A 499 -35.36 -3.36 -27.02
CA ALA A 499 -35.25 -4.76 -26.59
C ALA A 499 -34.83 -5.63 -27.78
N VAL A 500 -33.99 -6.61 -27.52
CA VAL A 500 -33.48 -7.58 -28.49
C VAL A 500 -33.76 -8.97 -27.99
N LYS A 501 -34.52 -9.76 -28.74
CA LYS A 501 -34.77 -11.16 -28.44
C LYS A 501 -33.56 -12.00 -28.81
N LEU A 502 -33.06 -12.75 -27.83
CA LEU A 502 -31.89 -13.62 -28.01
C LEU A 502 -32.28 -14.92 -28.69
N ASN A 503 -31.40 -15.42 -29.56
CA ASN A 503 -31.58 -16.69 -30.26
C ASN A 503 -31.80 -17.84 -29.29
N GLU A 504 -32.74 -18.73 -29.58
CA GLU A 504 -33.08 -19.89 -28.75
C GLU A 504 -31.94 -20.92 -28.63
N ASN A 505 -31.05 -20.94 -29.61
CA ASN A 505 -29.86 -21.81 -29.60
C ASN A 505 -28.69 -21.29 -28.77
N LEU A 506 -28.79 -20.12 -28.13
CA LEU A 506 -27.78 -19.61 -27.21
C LEU A 506 -28.01 -20.22 -25.82
N HIS A 507 -27.02 -20.91 -25.29
CA HIS A 507 -27.04 -21.54 -23.99
C HIS A 507 -25.74 -21.25 -23.20
N GLY A 508 -25.79 -21.39 -21.88
CA GLY A 508 -24.65 -21.21 -21.02
C GLY A 508 -24.28 -19.74 -20.76
N LEU A 509 -23.04 -19.50 -20.38
CA LEU A 509 -22.56 -18.15 -20.03
C LEU A 509 -22.32 -17.31 -21.30
N VAL A 510 -23.06 -16.23 -21.42
CA VAL A 510 -23.00 -15.29 -22.56
C VAL A 510 -22.63 -13.90 -22.07
N ILE A 511 -21.79 -13.22 -22.82
CA ILE A 511 -21.43 -11.81 -22.61
C ILE A 511 -22.08 -11.00 -23.73
N ALA A 512 -23.01 -10.11 -23.36
CA ALA A 512 -23.55 -9.10 -24.28
C ALA A 512 -22.67 -7.84 -24.20
N ARG A 513 -22.26 -7.33 -25.34
CA ARG A 513 -21.53 -6.08 -25.50
C ARG A 513 -22.23 -5.19 -26.50
N LEU A 514 -22.57 -3.98 -26.07
CA LEU A 514 -23.13 -2.95 -26.96
C LEU A 514 -22.04 -1.98 -27.38
N ARG A 515 -21.89 -1.76 -28.68
CA ARG A 515 -20.84 -0.92 -29.27
C ARG A 515 -21.39 0.18 -30.18
N LEU A 516 -20.68 1.31 -30.19
CA LEU A 516 -20.79 2.36 -31.18
C LEU A 516 -19.43 2.53 -31.86
N GLY A 517 -19.28 2.05 -33.08
CA GLY A 517 -17.98 1.95 -33.75
C GLY A 517 -17.03 1.06 -32.94
N SER A 518 -15.87 1.58 -32.56
CA SER A 518 -14.87 0.89 -31.72
C SER A 518 -15.18 0.99 -30.22
N THR A 519 -16.08 1.87 -29.77
CA THR A 519 -16.36 2.16 -28.36
C THR A 519 -17.41 1.20 -27.79
N THR A 520 -17.13 0.58 -26.64
CA THR A 520 -18.11 -0.19 -25.86
C THR A 520 -18.95 0.77 -25.02
N LEU A 521 -20.26 0.77 -25.22
CA LEU A 521 -21.21 1.60 -24.48
C LEU A 521 -21.69 0.92 -23.19
N ALA A 522 -21.93 -0.39 -23.26
CA ALA A 522 -22.36 -1.20 -22.12
C ALA A 522 -22.00 -2.67 -22.33
N SER A 523 -21.88 -3.44 -21.23
CA SER A 523 -21.77 -4.89 -21.29
C SER A 523 -22.55 -5.54 -20.14
N LEU A 524 -23.04 -6.76 -20.38
CA LEU A 524 -23.78 -7.57 -19.41
C LEU A 524 -23.36 -9.03 -19.54
N ARG A 525 -23.12 -9.71 -18.42
CA ARG A 525 -22.90 -11.17 -18.36
C ARG A 525 -24.14 -11.86 -17.79
N PHE A 526 -24.56 -12.93 -18.42
CA PHE A 526 -25.72 -13.70 -17.99
C PHE A 526 -25.62 -15.16 -18.43
N VAL A 527 -26.37 -16.02 -17.78
CA VAL A 527 -26.47 -17.44 -18.14
C VAL A 527 -27.84 -17.69 -18.77
N LEU A 528 -27.84 -18.28 -19.96
CA LEU A 528 -29.05 -18.75 -20.63
C LEU A 528 -29.25 -20.24 -20.36
N PRO A 529 -30.47 -20.66 -20.02
CA PRO A 529 -30.80 -22.05 -19.81
C PRO A 529 -30.68 -22.91 -21.06
#